data_0fd809e65cefa4e086a2020ab921c788
#
_entry.id   0fd809e65cefa4e086a2020ab921c788
#
_cell.length_a   1.000
_cell.length_b   1.000
_cell.length_c   1.000
_cell.angle_alpha   90.00
_cell.angle_beta   90.00
_cell.angle_gamma   90.00
#
_symmetry.space_group_name_H-M   'P 1'
#
loop_
_entity.id
_entity.type
_entity.pdbx_description
1 polymer ?
#
loop_
_entity_poly.entity_id
_entity_poly.type
_entity_poly.pdbx_seq_one_letter_code
_entity_poly.pdbx_strand_id
1 'polypeptide(L)'
;MGFSFSSNRFGYLTITFLLVISCLLLGFFTNPVDSSALRPKSEHDCSALKHFHDYKSKCAYLKSIDPCASQGFFDYLSFLYCNFEGFPILGQFLLFLWLLLLFYLLGHTASEYFCSSLESLSKLLNLSPTVAGVTLLSLGNGAPDLFASLVSFMGESKGTYDVGLNTVVGGSGFVTCVVVGIISISLHSRRVRIERAAFIRDICFFCVAIGSLALILVYGKINFWGALGFCSLYAVYVAFVYLSWRFGGDQGSESDLESIHKRGSLSEPILQRDGLEEIEDGVVNGEHQIVDDDDHHQRYYYWKRLVLWVITLPLNLPRLLTIPVVSEAKWSKPLAVASVTFAPVLLSFLWNWKRQPTSFEAGIVYLIGCLIGIALGFIAGATTKKSTPPKKWLLPWLAGGFVMSMTWSYISAQELVALLTSLGYIFGVSPSILGLTVLAWGNSIGDLITNVTMALHDGNEGAQVAVSGCYAGPIFNTLFALGISLVGCAWEAYPSSIVIKTDPRLLESLGFLVIGLVWSFLVLFSNRMRLGGVMGIGLLVIYLASLSLRIMQTVGDAH
;
A
#
# COMPACT_ATOMS: atom_id res chain seq x y z
N MET A 1 -24.51 27.43 -29.89
CA MET A 1 -25.10 26.12 -29.57
C MET A 1 -24.11 25.04 -30.02
N GLY A 2 -23.45 24.37 -29.10
CA GLY A 2 -22.44 23.36 -29.43
C GLY A 2 -21.52 23.01 -28.27
N PHE A 3 -22.06 22.91 -27.05
CA PHE A 3 -21.26 22.56 -25.89
C PHE A 3 -22.06 21.63 -24.96
N SER A 4 -22.21 20.38 -25.32
CA SER A 4 -22.86 19.46 -24.34
C SER A 4 -22.44 17.98 -24.45
N PHE A 5 -21.36 17.62 -25.15
CA PHE A 5 -21.08 16.18 -25.37
C PHE A 5 -19.75 15.67 -24.80
N SER A 6 -18.88 16.53 -24.26
CA SER A 6 -17.55 16.11 -23.79
C SER A 6 -17.52 15.71 -22.31
N SER A 7 -18.39 16.29 -21.47
CA SER A 7 -18.34 16.13 -20.02
C SER A 7 -18.81 14.75 -19.51
N ASN A 8 -19.77 14.11 -20.19
CA ASN A 8 -20.29 12.81 -19.75
C ASN A 8 -19.35 11.63 -20.07
N ARG A 9 -18.52 11.75 -21.11
CA ARG A 9 -17.55 10.69 -21.46
C ARG A 9 -16.49 10.47 -20.39
N PHE A 10 -16.07 11.52 -19.69
CA PHE A 10 -15.02 11.43 -18.67
C PHE A 10 -15.51 10.77 -17.38
N GLY A 11 -16.71 11.06 -16.92
CA GLY A 11 -17.29 10.37 -15.75
C GLY A 11 -17.46 8.87 -16.00
N TYR A 12 -17.94 8.50 -17.18
CA TYR A 12 -18.06 7.09 -17.58
C TYR A 12 -16.70 6.41 -17.72
N LEU A 13 -15.66 7.08 -18.25
CA LEU A 13 -14.31 6.53 -18.37
C LEU A 13 -13.65 6.29 -17.01
N THR A 14 -13.83 7.17 -16.04
CA THR A 14 -13.28 6.99 -14.68
C THR A 14 -13.98 5.85 -13.95
N ILE A 15 -15.31 5.77 -14.05
CA ILE A 15 -16.10 4.68 -13.47
C ILE A 15 -15.79 3.36 -14.19
N THR A 16 -15.70 3.34 -15.52
CA THR A 16 -15.31 2.13 -16.25
C THR A 16 -13.88 1.72 -15.98
N PHE A 17 -12.95 2.66 -15.76
CA PHE A 17 -11.57 2.35 -15.39
C PHE A 17 -11.50 1.74 -13.98
N LEU A 18 -12.20 2.30 -13.00
CA LEU A 18 -12.30 1.72 -11.65
C LEU A 18 -13.01 0.35 -11.66
N LEU A 19 -14.05 0.19 -12.49
CA LEU A 19 -14.71 -1.10 -12.70
C LEU A 19 -13.81 -2.09 -13.43
N VAL A 20 -13.04 -1.68 -14.43
CA VAL A 20 -12.08 -2.54 -15.14
C VAL A 20 -10.93 -2.94 -14.21
N ILE A 21 -10.41 -2.03 -13.38
CA ILE A 21 -9.43 -2.38 -12.33
C ILE A 21 -10.05 -3.38 -11.35
N SER A 22 -11.26 -3.12 -10.88
CA SER A 22 -11.98 -4.01 -9.99
C SER A 22 -12.22 -5.39 -10.64
N CYS A 23 -12.64 -5.43 -11.90
CA CYS A 23 -12.82 -6.67 -12.65
C CYS A 23 -11.50 -7.38 -12.96
N LEU A 24 -10.43 -6.65 -13.28
CA LEU A 24 -9.10 -7.23 -13.47
C LEU A 24 -8.53 -7.76 -12.16
N LEU A 25 -8.67 -7.03 -11.06
CA LEU A 25 -8.31 -7.51 -9.72
C LEU A 25 -9.12 -8.75 -9.36
N LEU A 26 -10.44 -8.71 -9.51
CA LEU A 26 -11.31 -9.85 -9.27
C LEU A 26 -11.00 -11.00 -10.23
N GLY A 27 -10.85 -10.77 -11.54
CA GLY A 27 -10.54 -11.79 -12.52
C GLY A 27 -9.15 -12.42 -12.37
N PHE A 28 -8.16 -11.65 -11.91
CA PHE A 28 -6.82 -12.18 -11.63
C PHE A 28 -6.78 -13.07 -10.38
N PHE A 29 -7.68 -12.80 -9.41
CA PHE A 29 -7.71 -13.51 -8.13
C PHE A 29 -8.85 -14.53 -7.99
N THR A 30 -9.92 -14.47 -8.79
CA THR A 30 -11.11 -15.31 -8.68
C THR A 30 -11.20 -16.45 -9.69
N ASN A 31 -10.11 -16.93 -10.27
CA ASN A 31 -10.20 -18.19 -11.00
C ASN A 31 -10.59 -19.30 -10.02
N PRO A 32 -11.75 -19.96 -10.19
CA PRO A 32 -12.19 -20.98 -9.28
C PRO A 32 -11.17 -22.12 -9.26
N VAL A 33 -10.54 -22.31 -8.13
CA VAL A 33 -9.84 -23.55 -7.82
C VAL A 33 -10.91 -24.62 -7.82
N ASP A 34 -10.78 -25.62 -8.68
CA ASP A 34 -11.67 -26.77 -8.75
C ASP A 34 -11.85 -27.35 -7.34
N SER A 35 -13.07 -27.24 -6.81
CA SER A 35 -13.44 -27.64 -5.45
C SER A 35 -13.39 -29.15 -5.21
N SER A 36 -12.96 -29.94 -6.19
CA SER A 36 -12.93 -31.41 -6.14
C SER A 36 -11.72 -32.00 -5.38
N ALA A 37 -10.76 -31.17 -4.95
CA ALA A 37 -9.58 -31.62 -4.19
C ALA A 37 -9.59 -31.21 -2.71
N LEU A 38 -10.67 -30.63 -2.21
CA LEU A 38 -10.82 -30.27 -0.80
C LEU A 38 -11.08 -31.53 0.04
N ARG A 39 -10.02 -32.25 0.40
CA ARG A 39 -10.03 -33.01 1.65
C ARG A 39 -10.32 -32.00 2.78
N PRO A 40 -11.19 -32.33 3.75
CA PRO A 40 -11.36 -31.50 4.94
C PRO A 40 -10.01 -31.46 5.67
N LYS A 41 -9.22 -30.38 5.45
CA LYS A 41 -8.06 -30.08 6.27
C LYS A 41 -8.58 -29.89 7.68
N SER A 42 -8.31 -30.83 8.55
CA SER A 42 -8.54 -30.70 9.99
C SER A 42 -7.91 -29.39 10.44
N GLU A 43 -8.64 -28.65 11.23
CA GLU A 43 -8.25 -27.38 11.86
C GLU A 43 -7.10 -27.64 12.86
N HIS A 44 -5.89 -27.92 12.36
CA HIS A 44 -4.69 -28.04 13.15
C HIS A 44 -4.11 -26.64 13.32
N ASP A 45 -4.42 -26.08 14.46
CA ASP A 45 -3.96 -24.79 14.91
C ASP A 45 -2.46 -24.86 15.24
N CYS A 46 -1.64 -23.99 14.61
CA CYS A 46 -0.21 -23.86 14.92
C CYS A 46 0.04 -23.41 16.36
N SER A 47 -0.99 -23.16 17.16
CA SER A 47 -0.90 -22.87 18.59
C SER A 47 -0.23 -23.98 19.38
N ALA A 48 -0.28 -25.23 18.91
CA ALA A 48 0.41 -26.35 19.53
C ALA A 48 1.95 -26.19 19.57
N LEU A 49 2.53 -25.34 18.69
CA LEU A 49 3.96 -24.99 18.76
C LEU A 49 4.36 -24.33 20.09
N LYS A 50 3.43 -23.71 20.80
CA LYS A 50 3.69 -23.09 22.12
C LYS A 50 3.95 -24.12 23.22
N HIS A 51 3.45 -25.36 23.06
CA HIS A 51 3.62 -26.42 24.05
C HIS A 51 4.99 -27.11 24.00
N PHE A 52 5.73 -26.92 22.90
CA PHE A 52 7.08 -27.48 22.78
C PHE A 52 8.12 -26.46 23.25
N HIS A 53 8.99 -26.88 24.19
CA HIS A 53 10.06 -26.00 24.69
C HIS A 53 11.35 -26.09 23.88
N ASP A 54 11.60 -27.22 23.20
CA ASP A 54 12.84 -27.47 22.46
C ASP A 54 12.68 -27.21 20.96
N TYR A 55 13.70 -26.61 20.35
CA TYR A 55 13.73 -26.30 18.91
C TYR A 55 13.67 -27.57 18.04
N LYS A 56 14.31 -28.67 18.48
CA LYS A 56 14.25 -29.96 17.77
C LYS A 56 12.84 -30.49 17.69
N SER A 57 12.13 -30.47 18.82
CA SER A 57 10.74 -30.92 18.91
C SER A 57 9.81 -30.06 18.02
N LYS A 58 10.03 -28.73 17.99
CA LYS A 58 9.31 -27.82 17.11
C LYS A 58 9.58 -28.12 15.63
N CYS A 59 10.85 -28.34 15.27
CA CYS A 59 11.21 -28.72 13.90
C CYS A 59 10.62 -30.06 13.49
N ALA A 60 10.65 -31.07 14.37
CA ALA A 60 10.05 -32.39 14.10
C ALA A 60 8.53 -32.27 13.89
N TYR A 61 7.86 -31.44 14.71
CA TYR A 61 6.44 -31.15 14.58
C TYR A 61 6.10 -30.49 13.24
N LEU A 62 6.85 -29.46 12.84
CA LEU A 62 6.67 -28.76 11.58
C LEU A 62 6.85 -29.69 10.34
N LYS A 63 7.79 -30.63 10.43
CA LYS A 63 8.02 -31.63 9.36
C LYS A 63 6.95 -32.70 9.30
N SER A 64 6.26 -32.99 10.42
CA SER A 64 5.22 -34.02 10.49
C SER A 64 3.84 -33.53 10.09
N ILE A 65 3.58 -32.22 10.07
CA ILE A 65 2.26 -31.62 9.86
C ILE A 65 2.36 -30.46 8.86
N ASP A 66 1.89 -30.71 7.63
CA ASP A 66 1.81 -29.73 6.55
C ASP A 66 1.00 -28.44 6.85
N PRO A 67 0.03 -28.41 7.79
CA PRO A 67 -0.85 -27.23 7.98
C PRO A 67 -0.16 -26.02 8.58
N CYS A 68 1.05 -26.15 9.14
CA CYS A 68 1.79 -25.03 9.74
C CYS A 68 2.75 -24.33 8.76
N ALA A 69 2.76 -24.71 7.47
CA ALA A 69 3.55 -24.01 6.47
C ALA A 69 3.08 -22.56 6.32
N SER A 70 4.02 -21.63 6.25
CA SER A 70 3.71 -20.23 5.97
C SER A 70 3.05 -20.12 4.59
N GLN A 71 2.10 -19.21 4.44
CA GLN A 71 1.42 -18.97 3.14
C GLN A 71 2.27 -18.21 2.13
N GLY A 72 3.50 -17.85 2.50
CA GLY A 72 4.48 -17.22 1.62
C GLY A 72 5.24 -18.21 0.75
N PHE A 73 6.15 -17.66 -0.06
CA PHE A 73 7.14 -18.46 -0.82
C PHE A 73 8.18 -19.09 0.11
N PHE A 74 8.40 -18.51 1.31
CA PHE A 74 9.32 -19.00 2.32
C PHE A 74 8.60 -19.55 3.52
N ASP A 75 9.06 -20.70 4.00
CA ASP A 75 8.62 -21.25 5.29
C ASP A 75 9.49 -20.68 6.43
N TYR A 76 9.01 -19.58 7.01
CA TYR A 76 9.71 -18.85 8.06
C TYR A 76 9.84 -19.63 9.38
N LEU A 77 8.87 -20.49 9.69
CA LEU A 77 8.90 -21.31 10.90
C LEU A 77 9.96 -22.41 10.79
N SER A 78 9.95 -23.13 9.66
CA SER A 78 10.99 -24.13 9.38
C SER A 78 12.38 -23.49 9.27
N PHE A 79 12.48 -22.32 8.65
CA PHE A 79 13.74 -21.58 8.59
C PHE A 79 14.31 -21.32 9.97
N LEU A 80 13.52 -20.80 10.92
CA LEU A 80 14.00 -20.50 12.27
C LEU A 80 14.28 -21.77 13.09
N TYR A 81 13.30 -22.68 13.15
CA TYR A 81 13.38 -23.81 14.08
C TYR A 81 14.24 -24.96 13.60
N CYS A 82 14.38 -25.16 12.27
CA CYS A 82 15.16 -26.26 11.73
C CYS A 82 16.58 -25.84 11.31
N ASN A 83 16.78 -24.62 10.76
CA ASN A 83 18.08 -24.21 10.25
C ASN A 83 18.91 -23.43 11.28
N PHE A 84 18.25 -22.77 12.25
CA PHE A 84 18.92 -21.95 13.26
C PHE A 84 18.77 -22.52 14.69
N GLU A 85 18.65 -23.84 14.82
CA GLU A 85 18.56 -24.51 16.12
C GLU A 85 19.70 -24.13 17.09
N GLY A 86 20.95 -24.04 16.59
CA GLY A 86 22.14 -23.70 17.38
C GLY A 86 22.31 -22.20 17.68
N PHE A 87 21.70 -21.31 16.90
CA PHE A 87 21.84 -19.85 17.01
C PHE A 87 20.50 -19.13 16.81
N PRO A 88 19.52 -19.33 17.71
CA PRO A 88 18.16 -18.81 17.53
C PRO A 88 18.09 -17.28 17.43
N ILE A 89 18.94 -16.56 18.18
CA ILE A 89 19.00 -15.10 18.16
C ILE A 89 19.41 -14.58 16.77
N LEU A 90 20.35 -15.26 16.11
CA LEU A 90 20.77 -14.91 14.75
C LEU A 90 19.62 -15.12 13.75
N GLY A 91 18.87 -16.22 13.87
CA GLY A 91 17.69 -16.49 13.03
C GLY A 91 16.60 -15.42 13.20
N GLN A 92 16.30 -15.02 14.44
CA GLN A 92 15.34 -13.94 14.72
C GLN A 92 15.81 -12.59 14.18
N PHE A 93 17.09 -12.26 14.32
CA PHE A 93 17.67 -11.03 13.75
C PHE A 93 17.57 -11.00 12.22
N LEU A 94 17.82 -12.13 11.55
CA LEU A 94 17.68 -12.23 10.10
C LEU A 94 16.22 -12.07 9.66
N LEU A 95 15.25 -12.64 10.39
CA LEU A 95 13.83 -12.45 10.12
C LEU A 95 13.40 -10.99 10.31
N PHE A 96 13.92 -10.31 11.33
CA PHE A 96 13.65 -8.89 11.53
C PHE A 96 14.24 -8.02 10.40
N LEU A 97 15.47 -8.30 9.97
CA LEU A 97 16.09 -7.61 8.84
C LEU A 97 15.29 -7.86 7.54
N TRP A 98 14.82 -9.09 7.34
CA TRP A 98 13.96 -9.46 6.22
C TRP A 98 12.63 -8.73 6.25
N LEU A 99 12.03 -8.53 7.44
CA LEU A 99 10.82 -7.74 7.63
C LEU A 99 11.01 -6.29 7.16
N LEU A 100 12.08 -5.63 7.59
CA LEU A 100 12.41 -4.27 7.14
C LEU A 100 12.60 -4.19 5.63
N LEU A 101 13.24 -5.22 5.07
CA LEU A 101 13.45 -5.31 3.64
C LEU A 101 12.13 -5.48 2.85
N LEU A 102 11.20 -6.30 3.35
CA LEU A 102 9.88 -6.47 2.73
C LEU A 102 9.06 -5.17 2.79
N PHE A 103 9.09 -4.41 3.89
CA PHE A 103 8.49 -3.07 3.95
C PHE A 103 9.11 -2.13 2.92
N TYR A 104 10.43 -2.12 2.83
CA TYR A 104 11.13 -1.34 1.80
C TYR A 104 10.70 -1.76 0.38
N LEU A 105 10.66 -3.06 0.08
CA LEU A 105 10.25 -3.58 -1.22
C LEU A 105 8.82 -3.18 -1.58
N LEU A 106 7.89 -3.34 -0.65
CA LEU A 106 6.48 -3.00 -0.86
C LEU A 106 6.32 -1.49 -1.09
N GLY A 107 6.87 -0.65 -0.20
CA GLY A 107 6.82 0.80 -0.32
C GLY A 107 7.50 1.33 -1.59
N HIS A 108 8.70 0.83 -1.91
CA HIS A 108 9.43 1.21 -3.12
C HIS A 108 8.70 0.77 -4.40
N THR A 109 8.08 -0.41 -4.41
CA THR A 109 7.31 -0.87 -5.58
C THR A 109 6.07 0.01 -5.78
N ALA A 110 5.40 0.36 -4.69
CA ALA A 110 4.23 1.23 -4.74
C ALA A 110 4.60 2.63 -5.22
N SER A 111 5.60 3.28 -4.63
CA SER A 111 5.96 4.67 -4.99
C SER A 111 6.59 4.78 -6.37
N GLU A 112 7.56 3.93 -6.69
CA GLU A 112 8.39 4.08 -7.89
C GLU A 112 7.72 3.58 -9.18
N TYR A 113 6.98 2.48 -9.09
CA TYR A 113 6.39 1.84 -10.27
C TYR A 113 4.88 2.04 -10.36
N PHE A 114 4.17 1.80 -9.26
CA PHE A 114 2.72 1.84 -9.25
C PHE A 114 2.20 3.28 -9.34
N CYS A 115 2.67 4.19 -8.47
CA CYS A 115 2.29 5.61 -8.51
C CYS A 115 2.69 6.28 -9.82
N SER A 116 3.89 6.01 -10.33
CA SER A 116 4.36 6.55 -11.61
C SER A 116 3.48 6.11 -12.79
N SER A 117 3.01 4.85 -12.79
CA SER A 117 2.08 4.34 -13.78
C SER A 117 0.71 5.01 -13.68
N LEU A 118 0.22 5.25 -12.46
CA LEU A 118 -1.05 5.96 -12.20
C LEU A 118 -0.98 7.43 -12.63
N GLU A 119 0.11 8.12 -12.33
CA GLU A 119 0.32 9.52 -12.74
C GLU A 119 0.31 9.65 -14.27
N SER A 120 1.03 8.77 -14.96
CA SER A 120 1.05 8.73 -16.40
C SER A 120 -0.33 8.44 -17.01
N LEU A 121 -1.09 7.56 -16.37
CA LEU A 121 -2.46 7.24 -16.74
C LEU A 121 -3.42 8.41 -16.48
N SER A 122 -3.25 9.13 -15.35
CA SER A 122 -4.01 10.35 -15.04
C SER A 122 -3.84 11.42 -16.12
N LYS A 123 -2.59 11.64 -16.56
CA LYS A 123 -2.28 12.57 -17.66
C LYS A 123 -2.92 12.13 -18.98
N LEU A 124 -2.89 10.85 -19.29
CA LEU A 124 -3.51 10.28 -20.49
C LEU A 124 -5.04 10.43 -20.48
N LEU A 125 -5.66 10.26 -19.30
CA LEU A 125 -7.12 10.37 -19.11
C LEU A 125 -7.59 11.82 -18.92
N ASN A 126 -6.68 12.81 -18.88
CA ASN A 126 -6.98 14.22 -18.61
C ASN A 126 -7.87 14.43 -17.37
N LEU A 127 -7.55 13.74 -16.26
CA LEU A 127 -8.29 13.88 -15.02
C LEU A 127 -8.01 15.25 -14.38
N SER A 128 -9.05 15.84 -13.75
CA SER A 128 -8.84 17.06 -12.96
C SER A 128 -7.92 16.76 -11.76
N PRO A 129 -7.06 17.71 -11.34
CA PRO A 129 -6.13 17.51 -10.23
C PRO A 129 -6.81 17.05 -8.94
N THR A 130 -7.99 17.61 -8.63
CA THR A 130 -8.79 17.24 -7.45
C THR A 130 -9.27 15.79 -7.51
N VAL A 131 -9.78 15.34 -8.67
CA VAL A 131 -10.23 13.95 -8.84
C VAL A 131 -9.05 13.00 -8.85
N ALA A 132 -7.96 13.36 -9.53
CA ALA A 132 -6.73 12.57 -9.55
C ALA A 132 -6.16 12.41 -8.12
N GLY A 133 -6.16 13.48 -7.31
CA GLY A 133 -5.70 13.46 -5.92
C GLY A 133 -6.52 12.51 -5.04
N VAL A 134 -7.85 12.61 -5.07
CA VAL A 134 -8.72 11.77 -4.23
C VAL A 134 -8.75 10.32 -4.71
N THR A 135 -8.58 10.03 -6.00
CA THR A 135 -8.66 8.67 -6.55
C THR A 135 -7.29 8.04 -6.73
N LEU A 136 -6.48 8.58 -7.64
CA LEU A 136 -5.23 7.94 -8.05
C LEU A 136 -4.12 8.13 -7.02
N LEU A 137 -4.04 9.31 -6.37
CA LEU A 137 -3.05 9.54 -5.33
C LEU A 137 -3.38 8.72 -4.07
N SER A 138 -4.66 8.66 -3.68
CA SER A 138 -5.11 7.79 -2.58
C SER A 138 -4.88 6.31 -2.88
N LEU A 139 -5.09 5.87 -4.12
CA LEU A 139 -4.77 4.52 -4.57
C LEU A 139 -3.25 4.26 -4.51
N GLY A 140 -2.44 5.23 -4.90
CA GLY A 140 -0.99 5.12 -4.87
C GLY A 140 -0.44 4.98 -3.46
N ASN A 141 -0.82 5.88 -2.57
CA ASN A 141 -0.39 5.86 -1.17
C ASN A 141 -1.00 4.69 -0.40
N GLY A 142 -2.26 4.35 -0.65
CA GLY A 142 -2.96 3.22 -0.03
C GLY A 142 -2.67 1.86 -0.67
N ALA A 143 -1.82 1.78 -1.70
CA ALA A 143 -1.51 0.52 -2.36
C ALA A 143 -0.95 -0.55 -1.41
N PRO A 144 -0.01 -0.26 -0.48
CA PRO A 144 0.47 -1.24 0.48
C PRO A 144 -0.67 -1.84 1.32
N ASP A 145 -1.57 -1.01 1.84
CA ASP A 145 -2.73 -1.43 2.63
C ASP A 145 -3.74 -2.22 1.79
N LEU A 146 -3.97 -1.80 0.55
CA LEU A 146 -4.83 -2.53 -0.40
C LEU A 146 -4.31 -3.96 -0.63
N PHE A 147 -3.03 -4.12 -0.93
CA PHE A 147 -2.46 -5.45 -1.19
C PHE A 147 -2.36 -6.28 0.07
N ALA A 148 -2.02 -5.69 1.22
CA ALA A 148 -2.04 -6.39 2.51
C ALA A 148 -3.45 -6.89 2.87
N SER A 149 -4.48 -6.08 2.66
CA SER A 149 -5.88 -6.47 2.85
C SER A 149 -6.27 -7.60 1.90
N LEU A 150 -6.01 -7.46 0.59
CA LEU A 150 -6.31 -8.49 -0.41
C LEU A 150 -5.70 -9.84 -0.04
N VAL A 151 -4.40 -9.84 0.30
CA VAL A 151 -3.69 -11.07 0.69
C VAL A 151 -4.30 -11.67 1.96
N SER A 152 -4.60 -10.85 2.96
CA SER A 152 -5.15 -11.32 4.24
C SER A 152 -6.53 -11.93 4.09
N PHE A 153 -7.36 -11.43 3.17
CA PHE A 153 -8.71 -11.92 2.94
C PHE A 153 -8.77 -13.09 1.95
N MET A 154 -7.92 -13.08 0.91
CA MET A 154 -7.92 -14.09 -0.15
C MET A 154 -6.92 -15.23 0.12
N GLY A 155 -6.18 -15.19 1.23
CA GLY A 155 -5.28 -16.25 1.67
C GLY A 155 -6.03 -17.51 2.10
N GLU A 156 -5.42 -18.69 1.90
CA GLU A 156 -6.06 -19.99 2.15
C GLU A 156 -6.34 -20.30 3.63
N SER A 157 -5.75 -19.59 4.60
CA SER A 157 -5.99 -19.81 6.02
C SER A 157 -7.05 -18.88 6.58
N LYS A 158 -8.07 -19.49 7.19
CA LYS A 158 -9.24 -18.82 7.78
C LYS A 158 -8.95 -17.84 8.93
N GLY A 159 -7.68 -17.65 9.32
CA GLY A 159 -7.28 -16.76 10.43
C GLY A 159 -6.61 -15.45 10.00
N THR A 160 -6.32 -15.25 8.72
CA THR A 160 -5.56 -14.08 8.26
C THR A 160 -6.42 -12.84 7.96
N TYR A 161 -7.74 -12.98 7.79
CA TYR A 161 -8.62 -11.79 7.61
C TYR A 161 -8.57 -10.84 8.82
N ASP A 162 -8.33 -11.36 10.02
CA ASP A 162 -8.16 -10.52 11.22
C ASP A 162 -6.93 -9.59 11.08
N VAL A 163 -5.86 -10.06 10.43
CA VAL A 163 -4.67 -9.24 10.15
C VAL A 163 -5.04 -8.08 9.22
N GLY A 164 -5.75 -8.35 8.13
CA GLY A 164 -6.17 -7.32 7.18
C GLY A 164 -7.09 -6.27 7.79
N LEU A 165 -8.11 -6.68 8.55
CA LEU A 165 -9.00 -5.76 9.28
C LEU A 165 -8.22 -4.88 10.26
N ASN A 166 -7.37 -5.50 11.08
CA ASN A 166 -6.57 -4.78 12.06
C ASN A 166 -5.56 -3.82 11.40
N THR A 167 -5.00 -4.19 10.25
CA THR A 167 -4.08 -3.34 9.50
C THR A 167 -4.76 -2.08 8.99
N VAL A 168 -5.95 -2.20 8.41
CA VAL A 168 -6.71 -1.03 7.90
C VAL A 168 -7.11 -0.10 9.04
N VAL A 169 -7.59 -0.64 10.17
CA VAL A 169 -7.97 0.17 11.33
C VAL A 169 -6.74 0.79 11.99
N GLY A 170 -5.65 0.03 12.13
CA GLY A 170 -4.38 0.52 12.68
C GLY A 170 -3.74 1.61 11.82
N GLY A 171 -3.68 1.41 10.50
CA GLY A 171 -3.18 2.40 9.54
C GLY A 171 -4.02 3.68 9.56
N SER A 172 -5.35 3.54 9.58
CA SER A 172 -6.26 4.68 9.72
C SER A 172 -6.01 5.47 11.01
N GLY A 173 -5.82 4.77 12.14
CA GLY A 173 -5.48 5.39 13.43
C GLY A 173 -4.11 6.07 13.41
N PHE A 174 -3.09 5.41 12.81
CA PHE A 174 -1.76 6.00 12.68
C PHE A 174 -1.77 7.27 11.82
N VAL A 175 -2.39 7.24 10.65
CA VAL A 175 -2.43 8.40 9.75
C VAL A 175 -3.22 9.56 10.36
N THR A 176 -4.41 9.31 10.90
CA THR A 176 -5.28 10.37 11.44
C THR A 176 -4.82 10.91 12.80
N CYS A 177 -4.14 10.12 13.62
CA CYS A 177 -3.72 10.57 14.95
C CYS A 177 -2.22 10.93 14.96
N VAL A 178 -1.34 10.08 14.40
CA VAL A 178 0.10 10.33 14.49
C VAL A 178 0.55 11.30 13.40
N VAL A 179 0.20 11.07 12.13
CA VAL A 179 0.66 11.93 11.03
C VAL A 179 0.03 13.32 11.15
N VAL A 180 -1.29 13.43 11.34
CA VAL A 180 -1.97 14.71 11.55
C VAL A 180 -1.45 15.39 12.83
N GLY A 181 -1.17 14.61 13.88
CA GLY A 181 -0.59 15.08 15.13
C GLY A 181 0.76 15.76 14.92
N ILE A 182 1.68 15.11 14.21
CA ILE A 182 3.01 15.62 13.88
C ILE A 182 2.88 16.89 13.01
N ILE A 183 2.06 16.86 11.96
CA ILE A 183 1.83 18.03 11.10
C ILE A 183 1.32 19.21 11.93
N SER A 184 0.34 18.98 12.82
CA SER A 184 -0.27 20.05 13.64
C SER A 184 0.72 20.67 14.62
N ILE A 185 1.62 19.88 15.21
CA ILE A 185 2.68 20.38 16.10
C ILE A 185 3.73 21.14 15.28
N SER A 186 4.19 20.60 14.17
CA SER A 186 5.22 21.19 13.32
C SER A 186 4.78 22.53 12.72
N LEU A 187 3.49 22.69 12.41
CA LEU A 187 2.92 23.91 11.84
C LEU A 187 2.36 24.89 12.88
N HIS A 188 2.50 24.61 14.18
CA HIS A 188 1.95 25.46 15.24
C HIS A 188 2.36 26.94 15.13
N SER A 189 3.62 27.18 14.80
CA SER A 189 4.18 28.55 14.65
C SER A 189 3.69 29.27 13.38
N ARG A 190 3.31 28.52 12.33
CA ARG A 190 2.91 29.08 11.02
C ARG A 190 1.42 29.48 10.96
N ARG A 191 0.60 29.10 11.95
CA ARG A 191 -0.85 29.39 12.05
C ARG A 191 -1.64 29.05 10.78
N VAL A 192 -1.33 27.92 10.15
CA VAL A 192 -1.98 27.46 8.93
C VAL A 192 -3.47 27.25 9.15
N ARG A 193 -4.31 27.71 8.23
CA ARG A 193 -5.75 27.57 8.28
C ARG A 193 -6.20 26.52 7.29
N ILE A 194 -7.00 25.54 7.75
CA ILE A 194 -7.58 24.47 6.93
C ILE A 194 -8.94 24.92 6.38
N GLU A 195 -9.23 24.52 5.14
CA GLU A 195 -10.50 24.79 4.50
C GLU A 195 -11.63 24.03 5.20
N ARG A 196 -12.63 24.78 5.68
CA ARG A 196 -13.73 24.24 6.51
C ARG A 196 -14.57 23.23 5.75
N ALA A 197 -14.94 23.52 4.49
CA ALA A 197 -15.85 22.69 3.72
C ALA A 197 -15.26 21.31 3.40
N ALA A 198 -14.00 21.29 2.95
CA ALA A 198 -13.27 20.07 2.65
C ALA A 198 -13.09 19.20 3.91
N PHE A 199 -12.66 19.81 5.03
CA PHE A 199 -12.45 19.11 6.29
C PHE A 199 -13.73 18.47 6.85
N ILE A 200 -14.85 19.22 6.88
CA ILE A 200 -16.14 18.70 7.37
C ILE A 200 -16.61 17.54 6.48
N ARG A 201 -16.51 17.71 5.17
CA ARG A 201 -16.82 16.65 4.19
C ARG A 201 -16.06 15.37 4.50
N ASP A 202 -14.73 15.46 4.61
CA ASP A 202 -13.87 14.29 4.78
C ASP A 202 -14.11 13.60 6.13
N ILE A 203 -14.30 14.35 7.22
CA ILE A 203 -14.68 13.77 8.52
C ILE A 203 -16.05 13.09 8.47
N CYS A 204 -17.07 13.70 7.85
CA CYS A 204 -18.38 13.07 7.74
C CYS A 204 -18.34 11.75 6.98
N PHE A 205 -17.67 11.71 5.83
CA PHE A 205 -17.51 10.47 5.08
C PHE A 205 -16.68 9.44 5.82
N PHE A 206 -15.67 9.86 6.57
CA PHE A 206 -14.89 8.93 7.39
C PHE A 206 -15.70 8.36 8.55
N CYS A 207 -16.53 9.13 9.20
CA CYS A 207 -17.50 8.63 10.20
C CYS A 207 -18.48 7.62 9.59
N VAL A 208 -18.96 7.86 8.36
CA VAL A 208 -19.80 6.89 7.63
C VAL A 208 -19.02 5.60 7.34
N ALA A 209 -17.75 5.70 6.92
CA ALA A 209 -16.90 4.53 6.66
C ALA A 209 -16.70 3.69 7.93
N ILE A 210 -16.32 4.34 9.04
CA ILE A 210 -16.11 3.66 10.33
C ILE A 210 -17.44 3.07 10.84
N GLY A 211 -18.54 3.82 10.77
CA GLY A 211 -19.85 3.37 11.21
C GLY A 211 -20.36 2.17 10.43
N SER A 212 -20.19 2.17 9.10
CA SER A 212 -20.54 1.03 8.25
C SER A 212 -19.66 -0.20 8.52
N LEU A 213 -18.36 -0.02 8.75
CA LEU A 213 -17.45 -1.10 9.16
C LEU A 213 -17.86 -1.66 10.54
N ALA A 214 -18.15 -0.80 11.51
CA ALA A 214 -18.60 -1.22 12.84
C ALA A 214 -19.90 -2.03 12.76
N LEU A 215 -20.85 -1.61 11.92
CA LEU A 215 -22.08 -2.38 11.67
C LEU A 215 -21.79 -3.78 11.13
N ILE A 216 -20.90 -3.90 10.12
CA ILE A 216 -20.50 -5.19 9.56
C ILE A 216 -19.89 -6.09 10.64
N LEU A 217 -19.03 -5.53 11.50
CA LEU A 217 -18.40 -6.26 12.59
C LEU A 217 -19.40 -6.70 13.66
N VAL A 218 -20.35 -5.85 14.04
CA VAL A 218 -21.40 -6.18 15.03
C VAL A 218 -22.34 -7.25 14.50
N TYR A 219 -22.73 -7.18 13.22
CA TYR A 219 -23.53 -8.23 12.58
C TYR A 219 -22.79 -9.55 12.43
N GLY A 220 -21.46 -9.53 12.33
CA GLY A 220 -20.61 -10.68 12.20
C GLY A 220 -20.79 -11.48 10.90
N LYS A 221 -21.58 -10.98 9.97
CA LYS A 221 -21.85 -11.62 8.67
C LYS A 221 -22.02 -10.57 7.58
N ILE A 222 -21.46 -10.85 6.41
CA ILE A 222 -21.65 -10.02 5.23
C ILE A 222 -21.91 -10.90 4.00
N ASN A 223 -22.88 -10.51 3.18
CA ASN A 223 -23.16 -11.13 1.90
C ASN A 223 -22.55 -10.31 0.77
N PHE A 224 -22.54 -10.85 -0.45
CA PHE A 224 -21.98 -10.21 -1.63
C PHE A 224 -22.55 -8.80 -1.87
N TRP A 225 -23.87 -8.64 -1.78
CA TRP A 225 -24.52 -7.34 -2.00
C TRP A 225 -24.21 -6.32 -0.92
N GLY A 226 -24.05 -6.78 0.33
CA GLY A 226 -23.60 -5.93 1.43
C GLY A 226 -22.17 -5.46 1.26
N ALA A 227 -21.26 -6.35 0.83
CA ALA A 227 -19.87 -6.00 0.52
C ALA A 227 -19.77 -5.02 -0.66
N LEU A 228 -20.56 -5.26 -1.71
CA LEU A 228 -20.64 -4.35 -2.86
C LEU A 228 -21.21 -2.98 -2.45
N GLY A 229 -22.24 -2.95 -1.63
CA GLY A 229 -22.80 -1.72 -1.06
C GLY A 229 -21.77 -0.94 -0.25
N PHE A 230 -21.01 -1.63 0.62
CA PHE A 230 -19.92 -1.03 1.40
C PHE A 230 -18.84 -0.41 0.51
N CYS A 231 -18.37 -1.16 -0.49
CA CYS A 231 -17.38 -0.66 -1.45
C CYS A 231 -17.91 0.54 -2.27
N SER A 232 -19.20 0.54 -2.63
CA SER A 232 -19.83 1.62 -3.43
C SER A 232 -19.90 2.96 -2.70
N LEU A 233 -19.82 2.99 -1.36
CA LEU A 233 -19.74 4.23 -0.59
C LEU A 233 -18.51 5.06 -0.96
N TYR A 234 -17.42 4.43 -1.37
CA TYR A 234 -16.26 5.14 -1.89
C TYR A 234 -16.56 5.86 -3.21
N ALA A 235 -17.29 5.22 -4.12
CA ALA A 235 -17.71 5.87 -5.36
C ALA A 235 -18.63 7.08 -5.09
N VAL A 236 -19.49 6.99 -4.07
CA VAL A 236 -20.33 8.12 -3.62
C VAL A 236 -19.45 9.25 -3.07
N TYR A 237 -18.44 8.94 -2.27
CA TYR A 237 -17.48 9.94 -1.77
C TYR A 237 -16.78 10.67 -2.92
N VAL A 238 -16.23 9.92 -3.89
CA VAL A 238 -15.55 10.50 -5.07
C VAL A 238 -16.51 11.36 -5.90
N ALA A 239 -17.74 10.89 -6.11
CA ALA A 239 -18.78 11.66 -6.82
C ALA A 239 -19.11 12.97 -6.09
N PHE A 240 -19.21 12.94 -4.76
CA PHE A 240 -19.46 14.12 -3.96
C PHE A 240 -18.30 15.13 -4.02
N VAL A 241 -17.05 14.66 -3.95
CA VAL A 241 -15.86 15.50 -4.13
C VAL A 241 -15.86 16.16 -5.50
N TYR A 242 -16.15 15.38 -6.55
CA TYR A 242 -16.23 15.89 -7.93
C TYR A 242 -17.33 16.94 -8.08
N LEU A 243 -18.52 16.69 -7.55
CA LEU A 243 -19.64 17.64 -7.60
C LEU A 243 -19.33 18.91 -6.80
N SER A 244 -18.74 18.80 -5.62
CA SER A 244 -18.31 19.95 -4.80
C SER A 244 -17.29 20.81 -5.56
N TRP A 245 -16.34 20.20 -6.24
CA TRP A 245 -15.38 20.92 -7.10
C TRP A 245 -16.08 21.60 -8.28
N ARG A 246 -17.01 20.91 -8.94
CA ARG A 246 -17.69 21.45 -10.16
C ARG A 246 -18.67 22.58 -9.84
N PHE A 247 -19.39 22.49 -8.71
CA PHE A 247 -20.39 23.48 -8.32
C PHE A 247 -19.85 24.57 -7.38
N GLY A 248 -18.71 24.33 -6.73
CA GLY A 248 -17.98 25.33 -5.95
C GLY A 248 -17.11 26.26 -6.82
N GLY A 249 -17.14 26.09 -8.14
CA GLY A 249 -16.30 26.80 -9.07
C GLY A 249 -16.64 28.28 -9.16
N ASP A 250 -15.63 29.05 -9.04
CA ASP A 250 -15.29 30.34 -9.65
C ASP A 250 -14.48 31.28 -8.75
N GLN A 251 -13.73 30.77 -7.78
CA GLN A 251 -12.71 31.58 -7.08
C GLN A 251 -11.36 30.89 -6.85
N GLY A 252 -10.97 29.95 -7.70
CA GLY A 252 -9.62 29.38 -7.75
C GLY A 252 -8.96 29.74 -9.07
N SER A 253 -8.02 30.68 -9.04
CA SER A 253 -7.26 31.20 -10.18
C SER A 253 -6.59 30.08 -10.97
N GLU A 254 -6.51 30.22 -12.31
CA GLU A 254 -5.74 29.36 -13.24
C GLU A 254 -4.28 29.16 -12.82
N SER A 255 -3.74 30.03 -11.93
CA SER A 255 -2.43 29.91 -11.30
C SER A 255 -2.27 28.69 -10.38
N ASP A 256 -3.36 28.22 -9.75
CA ASP A 256 -3.33 27.07 -8.83
C ASP A 256 -3.22 25.74 -9.58
N LEU A 257 -3.80 25.68 -10.79
CA LEU A 257 -3.74 24.52 -11.69
C LEU A 257 -2.31 24.28 -12.22
N GLU A 258 -1.58 25.35 -12.54
CA GLU A 258 -0.21 25.26 -13.05
C GLU A 258 0.80 24.87 -11.98
N SER A 259 0.56 25.29 -10.71
CA SER A 259 1.39 24.95 -9.57
C SER A 259 1.27 23.48 -9.17
N ILE A 260 0.05 22.90 -9.18
CA ILE A 260 -0.19 21.48 -8.89
C ILE A 260 0.34 20.60 -10.03
N HIS A 261 0.25 21.05 -11.27
CA HIS A 261 0.77 20.32 -12.43
C HIS A 261 2.30 20.29 -12.49
N LYS A 262 2.97 21.37 -12.08
CA LYS A 262 4.42 21.41 -11.89
C LYS A 262 4.89 20.57 -10.70
N ARG A 263 4.05 20.37 -9.69
CA ARG A 263 4.36 19.64 -8.45
C ARG A 263 4.06 18.14 -8.49
N GLY A 264 3.15 17.69 -9.37
CA GLY A 264 2.96 16.26 -9.64
C GLY A 264 4.18 15.56 -10.27
N SER A 265 5.12 16.35 -10.80
CA SER A 265 6.45 15.91 -11.23
C SER A 265 7.43 15.70 -10.06
N LEU A 266 7.02 15.97 -8.82
CA LEU A 266 7.87 15.97 -7.61
C LEU A 266 7.76 14.67 -6.79
N SER A 267 7.33 13.56 -7.37
CA SER A 267 7.53 12.23 -6.78
C SER A 267 8.89 11.63 -7.18
N GLU A 268 9.92 12.46 -7.29
CA GLU A 268 11.28 11.95 -7.15
C GLU A 268 11.46 11.51 -5.70
N PRO A 269 12.02 10.30 -5.46
CA PRO A 269 12.20 9.80 -4.11
C PRO A 269 13.02 10.81 -3.31
N ILE A 270 12.48 11.29 -2.21
CA ILE A 270 13.02 12.32 -1.30
C ILE A 270 14.46 12.01 -0.85
N LEU A 271 14.88 10.76 -0.90
CA LEU A 271 16.26 10.31 -0.65
C LEU A 271 17.29 10.76 -1.71
N GLN A 272 16.85 11.33 -2.84
CA GLN A 272 17.75 11.75 -3.91
C GLN A 272 17.90 13.29 -3.99
N ARG A 273 17.05 14.06 -3.30
CA ARG A 273 17.01 15.52 -3.38
C ARG A 273 17.95 16.23 -2.40
N ASP A 274 18.17 15.66 -1.20
CA ASP A 274 19.03 16.28 -0.19
C ASP A 274 20.54 16.26 -0.54
N GLY A 275 20.91 15.60 -1.64
CA GLY A 275 22.31 15.54 -2.09
C GLY A 275 22.66 16.43 -3.27
N LEU A 276 21.72 17.17 -3.86
CA LEU A 276 21.96 17.95 -5.09
C LEU A 276 21.72 19.46 -4.94
N GLU A 277 20.91 19.91 -3.97
CA GLU A 277 20.66 21.35 -3.76
C GLU A 277 21.72 22.06 -2.90
N GLU A 278 22.57 21.35 -2.16
CA GLU A 278 23.72 21.96 -1.45
C GLU A 278 24.94 22.27 -2.36
N ILE A 279 24.92 21.90 -3.64
CA ILE A 279 26.07 22.07 -4.55
C ILE A 279 25.92 23.29 -5.49
N GLU A 280 24.72 23.84 -5.69
CA GLU A 280 24.54 24.96 -6.64
C GLU A 280 24.60 26.36 -6.03
N ASP A 281 24.43 26.54 -4.71
CA ASP A 281 24.48 27.88 -4.08
C ASP A 281 25.86 28.25 -3.49
N GLY A 282 26.90 27.42 -3.68
CA GLY A 282 28.22 27.58 -3.08
C GLY A 282 29.32 28.15 -3.99
N VAL A 283 29.03 28.53 -5.23
CA VAL A 283 30.07 29.04 -6.14
C VAL A 283 29.87 30.50 -6.50
N VAL A 284 30.09 31.38 -5.57
CA VAL A 284 30.66 32.74 -5.82
C VAL A 284 31.34 33.24 -4.54
N ASN A 285 32.64 33.41 -4.61
CA ASN A 285 33.58 34.12 -3.71
C ASN A 285 34.26 33.33 -2.58
N GLY A 286 35.51 33.06 -2.80
CA GLY A 286 36.48 32.75 -1.75
C GLY A 286 37.63 31.86 -2.21
N GLU A 287 38.67 32.45 -2.81
CA GLU A 287 39.97 31.79 -3.04
C GLU A 287 40.58 31.32 -1.71
N HIS A 288 41.20 30.13 -1.81
CA HIS A 288 42.23 29.53 -0.97
C HIS A 288 41.84 28.55 0.15
N GLN A 289 42.35 27.34 -0.09
CA GLN A 289 42.71 26.29 0.87
C GLN A 289 41.55 25.49 1.48
N ILE A 290 41.29 24.30 0.88
CA ILE A 290 41.15 22.99 1.53
C ILE A 290 40.92 21.97 0.40
N VAL A 291 41.97 21.36 -0.13
CA VAL A 291 41.87 20.42 -1.30
C VAL A 291 41.85 18.94 -0.87
N ASP A 292 42.04 18.62 0.41
CA ASP A 292 42.25 17.21 0.81
C ASP A 292 41.08 16.55 1.58
N ASP A 293 40.06 17.30 2.03
CA ASP A 293 38.97 16.72 2.84
C ASP A 293 37.71 16.37 2.00
N ASP A 294 37.52 17.03 0.86
CA ASP A 294 36.37 16.80 -0.05
C ASP A 294 36.44 15.45 -0.78
N ASP A 295 37.62 14.98 -1.11
CA ASP A 295 37.80 13.72 -1.85
C ASP A 295 37.47 12.48 -1.00
N HIS A 296 37.74 12.54 0.31
CA HIS A 296 37.40 11.46 1.25
C HIS A 296 35.89 11.39 1.51
N HIS A 297 35.20 12.52 1.61
CA HIS A 297 33.75 12.58 1.82
C HIS A 297 32.99 12.12 0.57
N GLN A 298 33.37 12.58 -0.59
CA GLN A 298 32.81 12.19 -1.88
C GLN A 298 33.02 10.70 -2.17
N ARG A 299 34.20 10.16 -1.84
CA ARG A 299 34.55 8.75 -1.96
C ARG A 299 33.74 7.87 -0.99
N TYR A 300 33.50 8.32 0.24
CA TYR A 300 32.67 7.64 1.22
C TYR A 300 31.19 7.54 0.74
N TYR A 301 30.61 8.64 0.23
CA TYR A 301 29.27 8.65 -0.34
C TYR A 301 29.14 7.77 -1.57
N TYR A 302 30.15 7.75 -2.44
CA TYR A 302 30.19 6.86 -3.60
C TYR A 302 30.19 5.39 -3.18
N TRP A 303 31.05 5.01 -2.25
CA TRP A 303 31.11 3.63 -1.73
C TRP A 303 29.84 3.24 -0.99
N LYS A 304 29.28 4.11 -0.18
CA LYS A 304 27.99 3.88 0.49
C LYS A 304 26.86 3.64 -0.53
N ARG A 305 26.79 4.47 -1.57
CA ARG A 305 25.81 4.32 -2.66
C ARG A 305 26.03 3.03 -3.46
N LEU A 306 27.27 2.69 -3.77
CA LEU A 306 27.62 1.47 -4.47
C LEU A 306 27.27 0.22 -3.65
N VAL A 307 27.60 0.20 -2.37
CA VAL A 307 27.27 -0.92 -1.46
C VAL A 307 25.75 -1.07 -1.34
N LEU A 308 25.00 0.00 -1.13
CA LEU A 308 23.55 -0.03 -1.11
C LEU A 308 22.98 -0.53 -2.45
N TRP A 309 23.52 -0.07 -3.57
CA TRP A 309 23.11 -0.52 -4.90
C TRP A 309 23.35 -2.02 -5.09
N VAL A 310 24.52 -2.53 -4.71
CA VAL A 310 24.86 -3.95 -4.81
C VAL A 310 23.97 -4.82 -3.92
N ILE A 311 23.66 -4.36 -2.68
CA ILE A 311 22.78 -5.08 -1.75
C ILE A 311 21.33 -5.09 -2.27
N THR A 312 20.88 -4.00 -2.85
CA THR A 312 19.51 -3.89 -3.37
C THR A 312 19.35 -4.44 -4.79
N LEU A 313 20.45 -4.68 -5.51
CA LEU A 313 20.43 -5.19 -6.89
C LEU A 313 19.62 -6.49 -7.04
N PRO A 314 19.85 -7.56 -6.24
CA PRO A 314 19.12 -8.81 -6.41
C PRO A 314 17.61 -8.65 -6.21
N LEU A 315 17.18 -7.62 -5.49
CA LEU A 315 15.77 -7.31 -5.23
C LEU A 315 15.17 -6.38 -6.29
N ASN A 316 15.98 -5.44 -6.78
CA ASN A 316 15.55 -4.48 -7.81
C ASN A 316 15.59 -5.07 -9.21
N LEU A 317 16.55 -5.95 -9.49
CA LEU A 317 16.75 -6.52 -10.83
C LEU A 317 15.52 -7.30 -11.35
N PRO A 318 14.89 -8.20 -10.60
CA PRO A 318 13.71 -8.91 -11.09
C PRO A 318 12.55 -7.95 -11.41
N ARG A 319 12.35 -6.90 -10.59
CA ARG A 319 11.32 -5.87 -10.84
C ARG A 319 11.64 -5.06 -12.09
N LEU A 320 12.87 -4.61 -12.23
CA LEU A 320 13.34 -3.86 -13.40
C LEU A 320 13.21 -4.66 -14.70
N LEU A 321 13.41 -5.99 -14.62
CA LEU A 321 13.33 -6.89 -15.77
C LEU A 321 11.89 -7.33 -16.10
N THR A 322 10.91 -7.04 -15.26
CA THR A 322 9.53 -7.50 -15.46
C THR A 322 8.50 -6.38 -15.44
N ILE A 323 8.83 -5.18 -14.94
CA ILE A 323 7.94 -4.03 -14.94
C ILE A 323 8.32 -3.09 -16.10
N PRO A 324 7.49 -2.96 -17.15
CA PRO A 324 7.76 -2.01 -18.22
C PRO A 324 7.55 -0.57 -17.72
N VAL A 325 8.63 0.18 -17.59
CA VAL A 325 8.62 1.60 -17.18
C VAL A 325 8.63 2.50 -18.39
N VAL A 326 7.66 3.41 -18.48
CA VAL A 326 7.49 4.38 -19.57
C VAL A 326 7.61 5.78 -19.01
N SER A 327 8.80 6.17 -18.58
CA SER A 327 9.12 7.52 -18.13
C SER A 327 10.21 8.12 -19.03
N GLU A 328 10.04 9.37 -19.49
CA GLU A 328 11.04 10.03 -20.33
C GLU A 328 12.42 10.11 -19.66
N ALA A 329 12.46 10.33 -18.35
CA ALA A 329 13.70 10.41 -17.57
C ALA A 329 14.42 9.07 -17.37
N LYS A 330 13.67 7.94 -17.36
CA LYS A 330 14.21 6.60 -17.07
C LYS A 330 14.15 5.65 -18.28
N TRP A 331 13.84 6.18 -19.48
CA TRP A 331 13.67 5.35 -20.66
C TRP A 331 14.96 4.65 -21.08
N SER A 332 14.90 3.35 -21.19
CA SER A 332 15.95 2.49 -21.71
C SER A 332 15.36 1.38 -22.58
N LYS A 333 15.61 1.44 -23.89
CA LYS A 333 15.07 0.44 -24.84
C LYS A 333 15.40 -1.01 -24.44
N PRO A 334 16.65 -1.39 -24.07
CA PRO A 334 16.96 -2.78 -23.72
C PRO A 334 16.17 -3.25 -22.48
N LEU A 335 16.03 -2.41 -21.46
CA LEU A 335 15.25 -2.73 -20.26
C LEU A 335 13.75 -2.83 -20.58
N ALA A 336 13.23 -1.95 -21.42
CA ALA A 336 11.85 -1.98 -21.84
C ALA A 336 11.51 -3.27 -22.62
N VAL A 337 12.37 -3.68 -23.56
CA VAL A 337 12.20 -4.95 -24.27
C VAL A 337 12.32 -6.14 -23.32
N ALA A 338 13.31 -6.15 -22.44
CA ALA A 338 13.48 -7.21 -21.45
C ALA A 338 12.28 -7.33 -20.53
N SER A 339 11.75 -6.21 -20.01
CA SER A 339 10.61 -6.23 -19.08
C SER A 339 9.34 -6.80 -19.71
N VAL A 340 9.05 -6.45 -20.95
CA VAL A 340 7.89 -7.01 -21.68
C VAL A 340 8.08 -8.49 -22.02
N THR A 341 9.34 -8.92 -22.24
CA THR A 341 9.67 -10.33 -22.51
C THR A 341 9.53 -11.20 -21.26
N PHE A 342 10.02 -10.73 -20.11
CA PHE A 342 10.02 -11.52 -18.88
C PHE A 342 8.72 -11.42 -18.08
N ALA A 343 7.87 -10.41 -18.30
CA ALA A 343 6.59 -10.27 -17.61
C ALA A 343 5.67 -11.50 -17.75
N PRO A 344 5.38 -12.06 -18.95
CA PRO A 344 4.56 -13.26 -19.09
C PRO A 344 5.20 -14.51 -18.45
N VAL A 345 6.53 -14.58 -18.43
CA VAL A 345 7.25 -15.69 -17.78
C VAL A 345 7.04 -15.66 -16.27
N LEU A 346 7.13 -14.46 -15.64
CA LEU A 346 6.84 -14.29 -14.22
C LEU A 346 5.38 -14.65 -13.91
N LEU A 347 4.42 -14.21 -14.73
CA LEU A 347 3.01 -14.57 -14.55
C LEU A 347 2.78 -16.08 -14.65
N SER A 348 3.46 -16.76 -15.57
CA SER A 348 3.42 -18.24 -15.70
C SER A 348 4.00 -18.94 -14.46
N PHE A 349 5.08 -18.39 -13.90
CA PHE A 349 5.66 -18.89 -12.65
C PHE A 349 4.67 -18.79 -11.49
N LEU A 350 4.07 -17.60 -11.30
CA LEU A 350 3.08 -17.36 -10.23
C LEU A 350 1.83 -18.24 -10.39
N TRP A 351 1.37 -18.42 -11.61
CA TRP A 351 0.25 -19.29 -11.92
C TRP A 351 0.51 -20.76 -11.51
N ASN A 352 1.67 -21.28 -11.90
CA ASN A 352 2.07 -22.64 -11.55
C ASN A 352 2.30 -22.81 -10.05
N TRP A 353 2.90 -21.79 -9.40
CA TRP A 353 3.09 -21.79 -7.95
C TRP A 353 1.76 -21.93 -7.19
N LYS A 354 0.76 -21.17 -7.59
CA LYS A 354 -0.56 -21.16 -6.92
C LYS A 354 -1.35 -22.46 -7.16
N ARG A 355 -1.28 -23.04 -8.36
CA ARG A 355 -2.07 -24.21 -8.74
C ARG A 355 -1.40 -25.56 -8.46
N GLN A 356 -0.09 -25.59 -8.28
CA GLN A 356 0.68 -26.82 -8.14
C GLN A 356 0.29 -27.90 -9.18
N PRO A 357 0.29 -27.57 -10.49
CA PRO A 357 -0.14 -28.47 -11.54
C PRO A 357 0.81 -29.66 -11.67
N THR A 358 0.39 -30.68 -12.42
CA THR A 358 1.29 -31.76 -12.81
C THR A 358 2.49 -31.22 -13.59
N SER A 359 3.62 -31.93 -13.57
CA SER A 359 4.86 -31.48 -14.25
C SER A 359 4.66 -31.19 -15.74
N PHE A 360 3.75 -31.93 -16.41
CA PHE A 360 3.44 -31.69 -17.81
C PHE A 360 2.63 -30.41 -18.03
N GLU A 361 1.59 -30.17 -17.23
CA GLU A 361 0.78 -28.93 -17.31
C GLU A 361 1.62 -27.70 -16.98
N ALA A 362 2.48 -27.79 -15.96
CA ALA A 362 3.43 -26.73 -15.63
C ALA A 362 4.33 -26.39 -16.82
N GLY A 363 4.85 -27.40 -17.51
CA GLY A 363 5.68 -27.23 -18.70
C GLY A 363 4.96 -26.49 -19.83
N ILE A 364 3.68 -26.81 -20.07
CA ILE A 364 2.87 -26.13 -21.08
C ILE A 364 2.67 -24.65 -20.73
N VAL A 365 2.36 -24.33 -19.47
CA VAL A 365 2.15 -22.93 -19.00
C VAL A 365 3.43 -22.12 -19.16
N TYR A 366 4.60 -22.69 -18.80
CA TYR A 366 5.89 -22.02 -19.03
C TYR A 366 6.19 -21.82 -20.51
N LEU A 367 5.91 -22.82 -21.35
CA LEU A 367 6.13 -22.71 -22.79
C LEU A 367 5.25 -21.59 -23.40
N ILE A 368 3.97 -21.52 -23.02
CA ILE A 368 3.05 -20.47 -23.48
C ILE A 368 3.56 -19.10 -23.01
N GLY A 369 3.96 -18.95 -21.73
CA GLY A 369 4.49 -17.71 -21.22
C GLY A 369 5.78 -17.25 -21.93
N CYS A 370 6.70 -18.18 -22.23
CA CYS A 370 7.90 -17.88 -23.00
C CYS A 370 7.58 -17.47 -24.43
N LEU A 371 6.68 -18.16 -25.12
CA LEU A 371 6.28 -17.81 -26.49
C LEU A 371 5.62 -16.43 -26.56
N ILE A 372 4.70 -16.13 -25.65
CA ILE A 372 4.08 -14.81 -25.54
C ILE A 372 5.14 -13.76 -25.25
N GLY A 373 6.05 -14.01 -24.30
CA GLY A 373 7.13 -13.09 -23.93
C GLY A 373 8.06 -12.77 -25.11
N ILE A 374 8.49 -13.77 -25.87
CA ILE A 374 9.34 -13.61 -27.07
C ILE A 374 8.59 -12.81 -28.13
N ALA A 375 7.32 -13.13 -28.39
CA ALA A 375 6.51 -12.39 -29.39
C ALA A 375 6.35 -10.91 -29.01
N LEU A 376 5.99 -10.63 -27.75
CA LEU A 376 5.88 -9.26 -27.24
C LEU A 376 7.21 -8.52 -27.22
N GLY A 377 8.29 -9.19 -26.85
CA GLY A 377 9.64 -8.64 -26.89
C GLY A 377 10.10 -8.27 -28.29
N PHE A 378 9.78 -9.10 -29.30
CA PHE A 378 10.05 -8.81 -30.71
C PHE A 378 9.26 -7.59 -31.20
N ILE A 379 7.95 -7.53 -30.89
CA ILE A 379 7.09 -6.38 -31.23
C ILE A 379 7.63 -5.11 -30.55
N ALA A 380 7.97 -5.19 -29.25
CA ALA A 380 8.55 -4.07 -28.53
C ALA A 380 9.88 -3.60 -29.14
N GLY A 381 10.78 -4.54 -29.48
CA GLY A 381 12.06 -4.24 -30.12
C GLY A 381 11.93 -3.57 -31.48
N ALA A 382 10.91 -3.98 -32.27
CA ALA A 382 10.64 -3.42 -33.61
C ALA A 382 9.94 -2.04 -33.54
N THR A 383 9.06 -1.81 -32.55
CA THR A 383 8.21 -0.61 -32.47
C THR A 383 8.81 0.54 -31.66
N THR A 384 9.81 0.26 -30.79
CA THR A 384 10.39 1.27 -29.88
C THR A 384 11.68 1.89 -30.41
N LYS A 385 11.87 3.19 -30.13
CA LYS A 385 13.10 3.93 -30.43
C LYS A 385 14.06 3.89 -29.26
N LYS A 386 15.38 4.11 -29.51
CA LYS A 386 16.41 4.10 -28.45
C LYS A 386 16.27 5.28 -27.47
N SER A 387 15.90 6.46 -27.95
CA SER A 387 15.96 7.73 -27.20
C SER A 387 14.63 8.22 -26.64
N THR A 388 13.51 7.69 -27.09
CA THR A 388 12.18 8.20 -26.67
C THR A 388 11.21 7.04 -26.45
N PRO A 389 10.33 7.14 -25.41
CA PRO A 389 9.28 6.16 -25.19
C PRO A 389 8.26 6.15 -26.34
N PRO A 390 7.51 5.06 -26.54
CA PRO A 390 6.56 4.91 -27.62
C PRO A 390 5.32 5.82 -27.43
N LYS A 391 5.18 6.87 -28.24
CA LYS A 391 4.04 7.80 -28.17
C LYS A 391 2.73 7.22 -28.72
N LYS A 392 2.78 6.38 -29.76
CA LYS A 392 1.59 5.83 -30.42
C LYS A 392 0.90 4.69 -29.69
N TRP A 393 1.63 3.91 -28.90
CA TRP A 393 1.17 2.71 -28.18
C TRP A 393 1.38 2.86 -26.67
N LEU A 394 1.20 4.06 -26.15
CA LEU A 394 1.47 4.37 -24.75
C LEU A 394 0.57 3.58 -23.78
N LEU A 395 -0.72 3.44 -24.12
CA LEU A 395 -1.71 2.77 -23.25
C LEU A 395 -1.38 1.31 -22.94
N PRO A 396 -1.04 0.41 -23.89
CA PRO A 396 -0.63 -0.96 -23.57
C PRO A 396 0.61 -1.03 -22.69
N TRP A 397 1.57 -0.12 -22.89
CA TRP A 397 2.77 -0.05 -22.06
C TRP A 397 2.46 0.35 -20.61
N LEU A 398 1.64 1.39 -20.43
CA LEU A 398 1.21 1.84 -19.10
C LEU A 398 0.36 0.77 -18.40
N ALA A 399 -0.56 0.13 -19.14
CA ALA A 399 -1.36 -0.97 -18.60
C ALA A 399 -0.48 -2.15 -18.17
N GLY A 400 0.50 -2.54 -19.00
CA GLY A 400 1.47 -3.58 -18.65
C GLY A 400 2.31 -3.22 -17.42
N GLY A 401 2.83 -2.00 -17.34
CA GLY A 401 3.56 -1.48 -16.19
C GLY A 401 2.70 -1.48 -14.92
N PHE A 402 1.46 -1.05 -15.04
CA PHE A 402 0.50 -1.05 -13.95
C PHE A 402 0.21 -2.48 -13.43
N VAL A 403 -0.15 -3.41 -14.32
CA VAL A 403 -0.43 -4.81 -13.95
C VAL A 403 0.78 -5.47 -13.30
N MET A 404 1.98 -5.25 -13.84
CA MET A 404 3.19 -5.85 -13.27
C MET A 404 3.60 -5.22 -11.95
N SER A 405 3.40 -3.92 -11.76
CA SER A 405 3.64 -3.27 -10.45
C SER A 405 2.65 -3.75 -9.40
N MET A 406 1.38 -3.97 -9.76
CA MET A 406 0.39 -4.61 -8.88
C MET A 406 0.82 -6.04 -8.49
N THR A 407 1.29 -6.82 -9.48
CA THR A 407 1.74 -8.21 -9.23
C THR A 407 2.89 -8.24 -8.23
N TRP A 408 3.89 -7.37 -8.38
CA TRP A 408 5.01 -7.28 -7.44
C TRP A 408 4.61 -6.77 -6.05
N SER A 409 3.69 -5.80 -5.99
CA SER A 409 3.13 -5.33 -4.71
C SER A 409 2.38 -6.45 -3.99
N TYR A 410 1.60 -7.26 -4.73
CA TYR A 410 0.91 -8.41 -4.19
C TYR A 410 1.88 -9.48 -3.65
N ILE A 411 2.93 -9.84 -4.40
CA ILE A 411 3.97 -10.77 -3.96
C ILE A 411 4.62 -10.29 -2.66
N SER A 412 5.04 -9.01 -2.62
CA SER A 412 5.69 -8.42 -1.45
C SER A 412 4.76 -8.38 -0.24
N ALA A 413 3.47 -8.07 -0.43
CA ALA A 413 2.47 -8.07 0.62
C ALA A 413 2.18 -9.49 1.14
N GLN A 414 2.14 -10.48 0.26
CA GLN A 414 1.96 -11.89 0.64
C GLN A 414 3.10 -12.38 1.54
N GLU A 415 4.34 -12.10 1.18
CA GLU A 415 5.50 -12.44 2.01
C GLU A 415 5.49 -11.70 3.35
N LEU A 416 5.11 -10.42 3.33
CA LEU A 416 5.04 -9.59 4.53
C LEU A 416 3.99 -10.12 5.53
N VAL A 417 2.79 -10.45 5.06
CA VAL A 417 1.72 -11.02 5.90
C VAL A 417 2.12 -12.40 6.43
N ALA A 418 2.72 -13.25 5.59
CA ALA A 418 3.19 -14.58 5.97
C ALA A 418 4.30 -14.51 7.04
N LEU A 419 5.27 -13.60 6.88
CA LEU A 419 6.32 -13.37 7.87
C LEU A 419 5.75 -12.85 9.20
N LEU A 420 4.85 -11.86 9.16
CA LEU A 420 4.23 -11.32 10.38
C LEU A 420 3.41 -12.36 11.12
N THR A 421 2.66 -13.21 10.41
CA THR A 421 1.93 -14.33 11.02
C THR A 421 2.90 -15.30 11.68
N SER A 422 4.01 -15.63 11.02
CA SER A 422 5.04 -16.52 11.57
C SER A 422 5.72 -15.90 12.80
N LEU A 423 6.03 -14.60 12.77
CA LEU A 423 6.57 -13.87 13.93
C LEU A 423 5.57 -13.86 15.10
N GLY A 424 4.27 -13.77 14.81
CA GLY A 424 3.22 -13.92 15.81
C GLY A 424 3.31 -15.26 16.55
N TYR A 425 3.49 -16.35 15.84
CA TYR A 425 3.69 -17.67 16.43
C TYR A 425 5.01 -17.80 17.20
N ILE A 426 6.10 -17.21 16.70
CA ILE A 426 7.43 -17.25 17.32
C ILE A 426 7.44 -16.51 18.67
N PHE A 427 6.88 -15.29 18.69
CA PHE A 427 6.87 -14.43 19.89
C PHE A 427 5.64 -14.64 20.77
N GLY A 428 4.70 -15.48 20.38
CA GLY A 428 3.45 -15.69 21.11
C GLY A 428 2.48 -14.50 21.07
N VAL A 429 2.70 -13.54 20.16
CA VAL A 429 1.84 -12.37 19.94
C VAL A 429 0.77 -12.73 18.91
N SER A 430 -0.48 -12.30 19.14
CA SER A 430 -1.52 -12.56 18.17
C SER A 430 -1.22 -11.85 16.84
N PRO A 431 -1.42 -12.50 15.68
CA PRO A 431 -1.23 -11.87 14.36
C PRO A 431 -2.07 -10.59 14.17
N SER A 432 -3.24 -10.52 14.81
CA SER A 432 -4.12 -9.33 14.80
C SER A 432 -3.43 -8.10 15.40
N ILE A 433 -2.65 -8.25 16.47
CA ILE A 433 -1.92 -7.13 17.09
C ILE A 433 -0.77 -6.68 16.20
N LEU A 434 -0.04 -7.63 15.61
CA LEU A 434 1.02 -7.30 14.65
C LEU A 434 0.45 -6.60 13.42
N GLY A 435 -0.75 -6.98 12.97
CA GLY A 435 -1.49 -6.29 11.92
C GLY A 435 -1.82 -4.85 12.31
N LEU A 436 -2.38 -4.64 13.51
CA LEU A 436 -2.77 -3.33 14.01
C LEU A 436 -1.59 -2.37 14.25
N THR A 437 -0.42 -2.91 14.55
CA THR A 437 0.78 -2.13 14.93
C THR A 437 1.84 -2.17 13.82
N VAL A 438 2.64 -3.23 13.78
CA VAL A 438 3.83 -3.32 12.93
C VAL A 438 3.49 -3.19 11.45
N LEU A 439 2.48 -3.92 10.98
CA LEU A 439 2.07 -3.87 9.58
C LEU A 439 1.43 -2.53 9.23
N ALA A 440 0.55 -2.01 10.10
CA ALA A 440 -0.08 -0.71 9.93
C ALA A 440 0.95 0.43 9.87
N TRP A 441 1.93 0.43 10.80
CA TRP A 441 3.00 1.44 10.79
C TRP A 441 3.88 1.34 9.54
N GLY A 442 4.31 0.12 9.21
CA GLY A 442 5.17 -0.12 8.05
C GLY A 442 4.53 0.35 6.74
N ASN A 443 3.26 0.05 6.54
CA ASN A 443 2.51 0.49 5.36
C ASN A 443 2.31 2.00 5.31
N SER A 444 2.13 2.64 6.49
CA SER A 444 1.82 4.08 6.59
C SER A 444 3.06 4.98 6.76
N ILE A 445 4.29 4.43 6.75
CA ILE A 445 5.53 5.25 6.75
C ILE A 445 5.59 6.15 5.53
N GLY A 446 5.16 5.66 4.36
CA GLY A 446 5.07 6.46 3.14
C GLY A 446 4.17 7.67 3.31
N ASP A 447 2.99 7.49 3.89
CA ASP A 447 2.05 8.58 4.20
C ASP A 447 2.65 9.59 5.18
N LEU A 448 3.36 9.11 6.21
CA LEU A 448 4.04 9.98 7.17
C LEU A 448 5.05 10.89 6.47
N ILE A 449 5.98 10.31 5.72
CA ILE A 449 7.04 11.05 5.05
C ILE A 449 6.45 12.04 4.04
N THR A 450 5.57 11.58 3.17
CA THR A 450 4.99 12.40 2.09
C THR A 450 4.17 13.56 2.65
N ASN A 451 3.22 13.28 3.55
CA ASN A 451 2.33 14.32 4.07
C ASN A 451 3.05 15.33 4.97
N VAL A 452 4.01 14.87 5.81
CA VAL A 452 4.79 15.80 6.64
C VAL A 452 5.68 16.68 5.78
N THR A 453 6.37 16.13 4.78
CA THR A 453 7.21 16.89 3.86
C THR A 453 6.39 17.91 3.08
N MET A 454 5.26 17.50 2.50
CA MET A 454 4.35 18.40 1.78
C MET A 454 3.85 19.53 2.68
N ALA A 455 3.47 19.23 3.92
CA ALA A 455 2.99 20.22 4.87
C ALA A 455 4.07 21.25 5.27
N LEU A 456 5.34 20.85 5.33
CA LEU A 456 6.44 21.71 5.77
C LEU A 456 7.01 22.58 4.64
N HIS A 457 7.10 22.06 3.43
CA HIS A 457 7.79 22.71 2.30
C HIS A 457 6.87 23.54 1.40
N ASP A 458 5.61 23.15 1.22
CA ASP A 458 4.71 23.79 0.25
C ASP A 458 3.76 24.85 0.84
N GLY A 459 4.09 25.39 2.02
CA GLY A 459 3.35 26.48 2.65
C GLY A 459 1.91 26.11 3.07
N ASN A 460 0.97 27.06 2.99
CA ASN A 460 -0.41 26.87 3.43
C ASN A 460 -1.17 25.87 2.55
N GLU A 461 -0.92 25.88 1.25
CA GLU A 461 -1.56 24.96 0.30
C GLU A 461 -1.08 23.52 0.50
N GLY A 462 0.23 23.32 0.64
CA GLY A 462 0.79 22.00 0.93
C GLY A 462 0.27 21.42 2.24
N ALA A 463 0.13 22.26 3.27
CA ALA A 463 -0.47 21.83 4.54
C ALA A 463 -1.95 21.46 4.40
N GLN A 464 -2.73 22.20 3.59
CA GLN A 464 -4.12 21.87 3.28
C GLN A 464 -4.23 20.51 2.59
N VAL A 465 -3.44 20.28 1.54
CA VAL A 465 -3.43 19.04 0.77
C VAL A 465 -2.99 17.86 1.66
N ALA A 466 -1.94 18.04 2.46
CA ALA A 466 -1.44 17.02 3.38
C ALA A 466 -2.49 16.59 4.40
N VAL A 467 -3.16 17.55 5.06
CA VAL A 467 -4.20 17.24 6.05
C VAL A 467 -5.41 16.58 5.38
N SER A 468 -5.88 17.07 4.23
CA SER A 468 -6.93 16.39 3.47
C SER A 468 -6.53 14.96 3.08
N GLY A 469 -5.30 14.74 2.64
CA GLY A 469 -4.76 13.42 2.32
C GLY A 469 -4.78 12.47 3.51
N CYS A 470 -4.45 12.96 4.72
CA CYS A 470 -4.51 12.17 5.95
C CYS A 470 -5.91 11.70 6.35
N TYR A 471 -6.98 12.29 5.83
CA TYR A 471 -8.36 11.79 6.02
C TYR A 471 -8.86 11.01 4.81
N ALA A 472 -8.53 11.45 3.59
CA ALA A 472 -8.96 10.78 2.36
C ALA A 472 -8.31 9.40 2.17
N GLY A 473 -7.03 9.23 2.54
CA GLY A 473 -6.32 7.95 2.50
C GLY A 473 -7.01 6.86 3.33
N PRO A 474 -7.26 7.08 4.63
CA PRO A 474 -8.02 6.16 5.46
C PRO A 474 -9.45 5.85 4.95
N ILE A 475 -10.15 6.81 4.36
CA ILE A 475 -11.46 6.56 3.71
C ILE A 475 -11.28 5.58 2.54
N PHE A 476 -10.26 5.80 1.70
CA PHE A 476 -9.92 4.89 0.61
C PHE A 476 -9.60 3.49 1.14
N ASN A 477 -8.71 3.37 2.12
CA ASN A 477 -8.29 2.08 2.67
C ASN A 477 -9.45 1.32 3.31
N THR A 478 -10.35 2.02 4.02
CA THR A 478 -11.52 1.41 4.66
C THR A 478 -12.59 1.02 3.64
N LEU A 479 -13.03 1.93 2.78
CA LEU A 479 -14.18 1.67 1.90
C LEU A 479 -13.79 0.93 0.61
N PHE A 480 -12.66 1.27 0.01
CA PHE A 480 -12.25 0.70 -1.27
C PHE A 480 -11.33 -0.51 -1.08
N ALA A 481 -10.21 -0.37 -0.38
CA ALA A 481 -9.24 -1.45 -0.26
C ALA A 481 -9.82 -2.65 0.51
N LEU A 482 -10.37 -2.41 1.69
CA LEU A 482 -11.06 -3.43 2.46
C LEU A 482 -12.37 -3.87 1.77
N GLY A 483 -13.11 -2.93 1.16
CA GLY A 483 -14.34 -3.20 0.42
C GLY A 483 -14.14 -4.19 -0.72
N ILE A 484 -13.12 -4.01 -1.56
CA ILE A 484 -12.78 -4.97 -2.64
C ILE A 484 -12.39 -6.32 -2.07
N SER A 485 -11.62 -6.36 -0.99
CA SER A 485 -11.23 -7.60 -0.33
C SER A 485 -12.45 -8.39 0.17
N LEU A 486 -13.40 -7.68 0.79
CA LEU A 486 -14.68 -8.27 1.23
C LEU A 486 -15.55 -8.74 0.05
N VAL A 487 -15.60 -7.96 -1.04
CA VAL A 487 -16.33 -8.34 -2.27
C VAL A 487 -15.74 -9.61 -2.87
N GLY A 488 -14.40 -9.74 -2.95
CA GLY A 488 -13.72 -10.93 -3.44
C GLY A 488 -14.10 -12.18 -2.63
N CYS A 489 -13.96 -12.12 -1.30
CA CYS A 489 -14.35 -13.22 -0.42
C CYS A 489 -15.85 -13.57 -0.51
N ALA A 490 -16.71 -12.53 -0.57
CA ALA A 490 -18.15 -12.72 -0.63
C ALA A 490 -18.58 -13.32 -1.97
N TRP A 491 -17.85 -13.05 -3.04
CA TRP A 491 -18.07 -13.67 -4.34
C TRP A 491 -17.75 -15.17 -4.31
N GLU A 492 -16.62 -15.57 -3.71
CA GLU A 492 -16.26 -16.98 -3.55
C GLU A 492 -17.25 -17.75 -2.69
N ALA A 493 -17.85 -17.09 -1.68
CA ALA A 493 -18.84 -17.70 -0.80
C ALA A 493 -20.27 -17.66 -1.35
N TYR A 494 -20.53 -16.96 -2.46
CA TYR A 494 -21.89 -16.79 -3.01
C TYR A 494 -22.55 -18.14 -3.36
N PRO A 495 -23.84 -18.34 -3.00
CA PRO A 495 -24.81 -17.40 -2.42
C PRO A 495 -24.80 -17.28 -0.88
N SER A 496 -23.89 -17.95 -0.16
CA SER A 496 -23.78 -17.88 1.29
C SER A 496 -23.16 -16.57 1.75
N SER A 497 -23.28 -16.25 3.05
CA SER A 497 -22.65 -15.09 3.67
C SER A 497 -21.31 -15.48 4.29
N ILE A 498 -20.32 -14.59 4.22
CA ILE A 498 -19.08 -14.74 4.98
C ILE A 498 -19.35 -14.45 6.44
N VAL A 499 -18.80 -15.28 7.33
CA VAL A 499 -18.81 -15.03 8.78
C VAL A 499 -17.50 -14.35 9.15
N ILE A 500 -17.61 -13.11 9.65
CA ILE A 500 -16.48 -12.35 10.20
C ILE A 500 -16.54 -12.50 11.70
N LYS A 501 -15.55 -13.20 12.30
CA LYS A 501 -15.47 -13.31 13.75
C LYS A 501 -15.20 -11.90 14.32
N THR A 502 -16.09 -11.41 15.15
CA THR A 502 -15.95 -10.10 15.78
C THR A 502 -14.94 -10.20 16.91
N ASP A 503 -13.80 -9.54 16.78
CA ASP A 503 -12.90 -9.30 17.90
C ASP A 503 -13.37 -8.02 18.63
N PRO A 504 -13.81 -8.09 19.90
CA PRO A 504 -14.20 -6.91 20.68
C PRO A 504 -13.12 -5.82 20.68
N ARG A 505 -11.88 -6.22 20.63
CA ARG A 505 -10.71 -5.34 20.61
C ARG A 505 -10.65 -4.48 19.35
N LEU A 506 -11.10 -5.00 18.20
CA LEU A 506 -11.18 -4.22 16.98
C LEU A 506 -12.22 -3.11 17.08
N LEU A 507 -13.36 -3.38 17.73
CA LEU A 507 -14.38 -2.36 18.03
C LEU A 507 -13.86 -1.27 18.98
N GLU A 508 -13.05 -1.63 19.99
CA GLU A 508 -12.36 -0.65 20.84
C GLU A 508 -11.43 0.26 20.03
N SER A 509 -10.67 -0.29 19.08
CA SER A 509 -9.78 0.50 18.22
C SER A 509 -10.57 1.45 17.32
N LEU A 510 -11.72 1.02 16.77
CA LEU A 510 -12.63 1.89 16.05
C LEU A 510 -13.18 3.00 16.96
N GLY A 511 -13.47 2.68 18.24
CA GLY A 511 -13.86 3.68 19.23
C GLY A 511 -12.80 4.76 19.44
N PHE A 512 -11.53 4.39 19.61
CA PHE A 512 -10.42 5.35 19.73
C PHE A 512 -10.26 6.19 18.45
N LEU A 513 -10.47 5.60 17.29
CA LEU A 513 -10.44 6.32 16.02
C LEU A 513 -11.53 7.40 15.95
N VAL A 514 -12.77 7.06 16.37
CA VAL A 514 -13.86 8.03 16.47
C VAL A 514 -13.55 9.14 17.48
N ILE A 515 -12.98 8.80 18.65
CA ILE A 515 -12.53 9.80 19.64
C ILE A 515 -11.52 10.76 19.01
N GLY A 516 -10.55 10.25 18.23
CA GLY A 516 -9.57 11.07 17.50
C GLY A 516 -10.22 12.01 16.48
N LEU A 517 -11.21 11.54 15.73
CA LEU A 517 -11.98 12.37 14.79
C LEU A 517 -12.79 13.46 15.49
N VAL A 518 -13.47 13.12 16.57
CA VAL A 518 -14.22 14.08 17.39
C VAL A 518 -13.30 15.12 17.99
N TRP A 519 -12.14 14.71 18.52
CA TRP A 519 -11.11 15.61 19.02
C TRP A 519 -10.63 16.58 17.93
N SER A 520 -10.29 16.07 16.76
CA SER A 520 -9.87 16.89 15.61
C SER A 520 -10.94 17.92 15.24
N PHE A 521 -12.19 17.47 15.17
CA PHE A 521 -13.32 18.33 14.83
C PHE A 521 -13.52 19.44 15.86
N LEU A 522 -13.59 19.10 17.17
CA LEU A 522 -13.83 20.06 18.24
C LEU A 522 -12.70 21.09 18.33
N VAL A 523 -11.45 20.66 18.30
CA VAL A 523 -10.30 21.55 18.44
C VAL A 523 -10.16 22.48 17.22
N LEU A 524 -10.29 21.97 16.00
CA LEU A 524 -10.22 22.81 14.80
C LEU A 524 -11.39 23.80 14.74
N PHE A 525 -12.59 23.34 15.09
CA PHE A 525 -13.75 24.22 15.10
C PHE A 525 -13.62 25.33 16.14
N SER A 526 -13.15 25.01 17.35
CA SER A 526 -12.88 25.97 18.43
C SER A 526 -11.76 26.95 18.06
N ASN A 527 -10.72 26.48 17.34
CA ASN A 527 -9.56 27.28 16.96
C ASN A 527 -9.70 27.98 15.59
N ARG A 528 -10.94 28.22 15.13
CA ARG A 528 -11.26 28.86 13.84
C ARG A 528 -10.55 28.20 12.65
N MET A 529 -10.50 26.87 12.65
CA MET A 529 -9.86 26.03 11.61
C MET A 529 -8.34 26.23 11.47
N ARG A 530 -7.66 26.62 12.55
CA ARG A 530 -6.19 26.74 12.58
C ARG A 530 -5.56 25.52 13.22
N LEU A 531 -4.53 24.99 12.56
CA LEU A 531 -3.70 23.94 13.13
C LEU A 531 -2.94 24.48 14.35
N GLY A 532 -2.80 23.66 15.37
CA GLY A 532 -2.14 24.05 16.59
C GLY A 532 -1.62 22.87 17.42
N GLY A 533 -0.66 23.14 18.32
CA GLY A 533 -0.03 22.12 19.15
C GLY A 533 -1.03 21.33 20.01
N VAL A 534 -2.10 21.97 20.50
CA VAL A 534 -3.14 21.30 21.31
C VAL A 534 -3.82 20.18 20.53
N MET A 535 -4.13 20.41 19.24
CA MET A 535 -4.69 19.38 18.38
C MET A 535 -3.74 18.19 18.25
N GLY A 536 -2.47 18.48 17.92
CA GLY A 536 -1.48 17.44 17.69
C GLY A 536 -1.16 16.63 18.94
N ILE A 537 -0.94 17.30 20.09
CA ILE A 537 -0.66 16.60 21.36
C ILE A 537 -1.85 15.72 21.77
N GLY A 538 -3.08 16.24 21.66
CA GLY A 538 -4.27 15.45 21.99
C GLY A 538 -4.42 14.20 21.13
N LEU A 539 -4.18 14.30 19.81
CA LEU A 539 -4.21 13.14 18.91
C LEU A 539 -3.15 12.09 19.25
N LEU A 540 -1.92 12.52 19.54
CA LEU A 540 -0.85 11.60 19.96
C LEU A 540 -1.18 10.91 21.28
N VAL A 541 -1.75 11.64 22.26
CA VAL A 541 -2.18 11.06 23.53
C VAL A 541 -3.28 10.00 23.33
N ILE A 542 -4.28 10.28 22.48
CA ILE A 542 -5.35 9.33 22.15
C ILE A 542 -4.76 8.06 21.52
N TYR A 543 -3.82 8.22 20.58
CA TYR A 543 -3.17 7.09 19.92
C TYR A 543 -2.35 6.25 20.88
N LEU A 544 -1.53 6.89 21.73
CA LEU A 544 -0.73 6.20 22.75
C LEU A 544 -1.60 5.50 23.80
N ALA A 545 -2.73 6.08 24.19
CA ALA A 545 -3.70 5.45 25.07
C ALA A 545 -4.31 4.18 24.44
N SER A 546 -4.70 4.25 23.18
CA SER A 546 -5.19 3.10 22.42
C SER A 546 -4.14 1.98 22.34
N LEU A 547 -2.90 2.34 22.02
CA LEU A 547 -1.79 1.38 21.92
C LEU A 547 -1.47 0.74 23.28
N SER A 548 -1.41 1.56 24.34
CA SER A 548 -1.15 1.08 25.72
C SER A 548 -2.22 0.09 26.18
N LEU A 549 -3.50 0.38 25.92
CA LEU A 549 -4.60 -0.53 26.25
C LEU A 549 -4.43 -1.86 25.53
N ARG A 550 -4.05 -1.84 24.26
CA ARG A 550 -3.79 -3.05 23.47
C ARG A 550 -2.65 -3.90 24.03
N ILE A 551 -1.55 -3.26 24.38
CA ILE A 551 -0.40 -3.96 24.98
C ILE A 551 -0.80 -4.59 26.32
N MET A 552 -1.53 -3.85 27.17
CA MET A 552 -1.99 -4.37 28.47
C MET A 552 -2.91 -5.59 28.31
N GLN A 553 -3.84 -5.55 27.36
CA GLN A 553 -4.72 -6.69 27.07
C GLN A 553 -3.93 -7.91 26.60
N THR A 554 -2.89 -7.70 25.78
CA THR A 554 -2.04 -8.80 25.29
C THR A 554 -1.24 -9.45 26.41
N VAL A 555 -0.68 -8.65 27.30
CA VAL A 555 0.07 -9.17 28.45
C VAL A 555 -0.88 -9.88 29.42
N GLY A 556 -2.11 -9.37 29.60
CA GLY A 556 -3.12 -10.02 30.44
C GLY A 556 -3.60 -11.38 29.92
N ASP A 557 -3.67 -11.56 28.59
CA ASP A 557 -4.04 -12.85 27.98
C ASP A 557 -2.88 -13.87 28.01
N ALA A 558 -1.65 -13.42 28.19
CA ALA A 558 -0.47 -14.28 28.26
C ALA A 558 -0.24 -14.89 29.67
N HIS A 559 -0.93 -14.37 30.67
CA HIS A 559 -0.96 -14.88 32.04
C HIS A 559 -2.26 -15.64 32.33
#